data_9649f2894e8ba8834a0a6710f55a0fa0
#
_entry.id   9649f2894e8ba8834a0a6710f55a0fa0
#
_cell.length_a   1.000
_cell.length_b   1.000
_cell.length_c   1.000
_cell.angle_alpha   90.00
_cell.angle_beta   90.00
_cell.angle_gamma   90.00
#
_symmetry.space_group_name_H-M   'P 1'
#
loop_
_entity.id
_entity.type
_entity.pdbx_description
1 polymer ?
#
loop_
_entity_poly.entity_id
_entity_poly.type
_entity_poly.pdbx_seq_one_letter_code
_entity_poly.pdbx_strand_id
1 'polypeptide(L)'
;MRIHSSALLASLVGALTLSACSPAQNWRDVAFEGSALKAQLPCKPDRTTRSVPLGGVPVELQVVGCESGAAMVAVMTAALPAGADASAVMAAWQKATLDNARVTQPLAAGQQQAWQRPGQLPLATALRVQAPGQRANGEPVNMDAVWGALPEGERVRLVHAVVYDRKIAADLANTLFDGIKP
;
A
#
# COMPACT_ATOMS: atom_id res chain seq x y z
N MET A 1 37.65 -64.78 37.77
CA MET A 1 36.32 -64.18 37.67
C MET A 1 36.50 -62.69 37.19
N ARG A 2 36.33 -62.40 35.89
CA ARG A 2 36.64 -61.13 35.31
C ARG A 2 35.31 -60.45 34.88
N ILE A 3 35.04 -59.32 35.47
CA ILE A 3 33.84 -58.50 35.20
C ILE A 3 34.21 -57.51 34.09
N HIS A 4 33.53 -57.58 32.94
CA HIS A 4 33.69 -56.63 31.85
C HIS A 4 32.63 -55.56 32.00
N SER A 5 33.09 -54.35 32.28
CA SER A 5 32.24 -53.14 32.24
C SER A 5 32.20 -52.60 30.84
N SER A 6 31.05 -52.67 30.17
CA SER A 6 30.80 -52.05 28.89
C SER A 6 30.27 -50.62 29.10
N ALA A 7 31.06 -49.63 28.70
CA ALA A 7 30.66 -48.24 28.71
C ALA A 7 29.82 -47.92 27.45
N LEU A 8 28.55 -47.57 27.65
CA LEU A 8 27.65 -47.06 26.62
C LEU A 8 27.90 -45.56 26.44
N LEU A 9 28.52 -45.18 25.33
CA LEU A 9 28.55 -43.78 24.88
C LEU A 9 27.22 -43.41 24.24
N ALA A 10 26.41 -42.61 24.92
CA ALA A 10 25.21 -42.02 24.39
C ALA A 10 25.60 -40.77 23.60
N SER A 11 25.57 -40.82 22.26
CA SER A 11 25.75 -39.67 21.36
C SER A 11 24.48 -38.84 21.36
N LEU A 12 24.54 -37.67 22.01
CA LEU A 12 23.49 -36.68 22.01
C LEU A 12 23.61 -35.83 20.71
N VAL A 13 22.88 -36.23 19.68
CA VAL A 13 22.75 -35.41 18.45
C VAL A 13 21.80 -34.24 18.71
N GLY A 14 22.36 -33.09 19.01
CA GLY A 14 21.61 -31.86 19.13
C GLY A 14 21.09 -31.38 17.76
N ALA A 15 19.81 -31.56 17.53
CA ALA A 15 19.14 -30.96 16.36
C ALA A 15 19.08 -29.44 16.55
N LEU A 16 19.98 -28.70 15.88
CA LEU A 16 19.85 -27.26 15.72
C LEU A 16 18.65 -26.97 14.79
N THR A 17 17.51 -26.62 15.36
CA THR A 17 16.40 -26.04 14.63
C THR A 17 16.79 -24.64 14.21
N LEU A 18 17.21 -24.47 12.96
CA LEU A 18 17.34 -23.19 12.31
C LEU A 18 15.93 -22.58 12.20
N SER A 19 15.57 -21.76 13.19
CA SER A 19 14.42 -20.85 13.06
C SER A 19 14.75 -19.87 11.96
N ALA A 20 14.33 -20.19 10.73
CA ALA A 20 14.36 -19.24 9.62
C ALA A 20 13.43 -18.06 9.97
N CYS A 21 13.99 -16.98 10.52
CA CYS A 21 13.31 -15.71 10.59
C CYS A 21 13.04 -15.23 9.16
N SER A 22 11.90 -15.60 8.60
CA SER A 22 11.41 -14.92 7.41
C SER A 22 11.16 -13.47 7.81
N PRO A 23 11.78 -12.48 7.12
CA PRO A 23 11.49 -11.08 7.41
C PRO A 23 9.98 -10.86 7.29
N ALA A 24 9.39 -10.14 8.25
CA ALA A 24 7.95 -9.87 8.29
C ALA A 24 7.45 -9.16 7.02
N GLN A 25 8.37 -8.59 6.23
CA GLN A 25 8.11 -7.86 5.00
C GLN A 25 9.16 -8.26 3.95
N ASN A 26 8.68 -8.72 2.79
CA ASN A 26 9.52 -9.07 1.64
C ASN A 26 9.24 -8.07 0.52
N TRP A 27 9.89 -6.90 0.60
CA TRP A 27 9.69 -5.79 -0.33
C TRP A 27 10.05 -6.17 -1.77
N ARG A 28 9.15 -5.85 -2.69
CA ARG A 28 9.25 -6.17 -4.11
C ARG A 28 8.95 -4.95 -4.96
N ASP A 29 9.79 -4.71 -5.94
CA ASP A 29 9.55 -3.70 -6.95
C ASP A 29 8.39 -4.13 -7.86
N VAL A 30 7.48 -3.22 -8.11
CA VAL A 30 6.36 -3.38 -9.04
C VAL A 30 6.34 -2.24 -10.03
N ALA A 31 6.07 -2.56 -11.30
CA ALA A 31 5.86 -1.61 -12.37
C ALA A 31 4.38 -1.63 -12.79
N PHE A 32 3.91 -0.53 -13.38
CA PHE A 32 2.56 -0.38 -13.90
C PHE A 32 2.60 -0.33 -15.43
N GLU A 33 1.65 -1.01 -16.07
CA GLU A 33 1.60 -1.10 -17.52
C GLU A 33 1.41 0.28 -18.17
N GLY A 34 2.17 0.55 -19.23
CA GLY A 34 2.11 1.81 -19.95
C GLY A 34 2.56 3.03 -19.14
N SER A 35 3.41 2.84 -18.12
CA SER A 35 3.88 3.93 -17.25
C SER A 35 5.32 3.72 -16.81
N ALA A 36 6.02 4.83 -16.55
CA ALA A 36 7.32 4.81 -15.86
C ALA A 36 7.17 4.57 -14.35
N LEU A 37 5.96 4.73 -13.79
CA LEU A 37 5.67 4.58 -12.37
C LEU A 37 6.11 3.22 -11.85
N LYS A 38 6.84 3.27 -10.74
CA LYS A 38 7.25 2.11 -9.93
C LYS A 38 6.78 2.28 -8.50
N ALA A 39 6.57 1.17 -7.82
CA ALA A 39 6.29 1.16 -6.39
C ALA A 39 6.98 -0.05 -5.74
N GLN A 40 7.04 -0.05 -4.41
CA GLN A 40 7.50 -1.20 -3.64
C GLN A 40 6.37 -1.71 -2.76
N LEU A 41 6.11 -3.03 -2.78
CA LEU A 41 5.13 -3.67 -1.92
C LEU A 41 5.81 -4.67 -0.97
N PRO A 42 5.32 -4.80 0.28
CA PRO A 42 5.95 -5.64 1.30
C PRO A 42 5.70 -7.15 1.13
N CYS A 43 4.97 -7.55 0.10
CA CYS A 43 4.53 -8.92 -0.15
C CYS A 43 4.38 -9.20 -1.65
N LYS A 44 4.16 -10.46 -2.03
CA LYS A 44 3.87 -10.82 -3.43
C LYS A 44 2.51 -10.23 -3.83
N PRO A 45 2.47 -9.30 -4.81
CA PRO A 45 1.23 -8.62 -5.14
C PRO A 45 0.34 -9.41 -6.09
N ASP A 46 -0.96 -9.24 -5.89
CA ASP A 46 -1.98 -9.48 -6.89
C ASP A 46 -2.19 -8.22 -7.74
N ARG A 47 -2.63 -8.40 -8.99
CA ARG A 47 -2.85 -7.32 -9.94
C ARG A 47 -4.24 -7.42 -10.55
N THR A 48 -4.87 -6.28 -10.74
CA THR A 48 -6.12 -6.19 -11.50
C THR A 48 -6.21 -4.84 -12.21
N THR A 49 -6.90 -4.81 -13.34
CA THR A 49 -7.24 -3.58 -14.05
C THR A 49 -8.75 -3.54 -14.22
N ARG A 50 -9.34 -2.38 -13.96
CA ARG A 50 -10.80 -2.19 -14.06
C ARG A 50 -11.09 -0.84 -14.69
N SER A 51 -12.08 -0.80 -15.58
CA SER A 51 -12.65 0.47 -16.06
C SER A 51 -13.61 1.00 -14.99
N VAL A 52 -13.34 2.19 -14.49
CA VAL A 52 -14.14 2.84 -13.44
C VAL A 52 -14.35 4.32 -13.73
N PRO A 53 -15.49 4.90 -13.34
CA PRO A 53 -15.69 6.35 -13.40
C PRO A 53 -15.09 7.02 -12.15
N LEU A 54 -13.96 7.71 -12.30
CA LEU A 54 -13.41 8.56 -11.25
C LEU A 54 -13.91 10.00 -11.46
N GLY A 55 -14.77 10.50 -10.55
CA GLY A 55 -15.36 11.83 -10.69
C GLY A 55 -16.13 12.01 -11.99
N GLY A 56 -16.73 10.94 -12.53
CA GLY A 56 -17.43 10.94 -13.82
C GLY A 56 -16.51 10.79 -15.04
N VAL A 57 -15.20 10.76 -14.85
CA VAL A 57 -14.22 10.51 -15.93
C VAL A 57 -13.93 9.02 -16.02
N PRO A 58 -14.20 8.34 -17.15
CA PRO A 58 -13.87 6.92 -17.31
C PRO A 58 -12.36 6.74 -17.40
N VAL A 59 -11.81 5.87 -16.56
CA VAL A 59 -10.39 5.56 -16.51
C VAL A 59 -10.15 4.07 -16.35
N GLU A 60 -9.01 3.60 -16.85
CA GLU A 60 -8.49 2.27 -16.55
C GLU A 60 -7.68 2.35 -15.25
N LEU A 61 -8.26 1.84 -14.16
CA LEU A 61 -7.64 1.80 -12.86
C LEU A 61 -6.82 0.52 -12.71
N GLN A 62 -5.52 0.65 -12.68
CA GLN A 62 -4.60 -0.44 -12.35
C GLN A 62 -4.44 -0.51 -10.83
N VAL A 63 -4.64 -1.68 -10.26
CA VAL A 63 -4.53 -1.94 -8.82
C VAL A 63 -3.51 -3.03 -8.61
N VAL A 64 -2.55 -2.78 -7.72
CA VAL A 64 -1.54 -3.75 -7.28
C VAL A 64 -1.56 -3.76 -5.75
N GLY A 65 -1.82 -4.89 -5.16
CA GLY A 65 -1.96 -4.98 -3.71
C GLY A 65 -1.69 -6.36 -3.16
N CYS A 66 -1.48 -6.45 -1.86
CA CYS A 66 -1.25 -7.71 -1.16
C CYS A 66 -1.56 -7.59 0.33
N GLU A 67 -1.59 -8.73 1.01
CA GLU A 67 -1.67 -8.81 2.47
C GLU A 67 -0.29 -9.08 3.07
N SER A 68 0.12 -8.25 4.02
CA SER A 68 1.36 -8.37 4.80
C SER A 68 1.01 -8.48 6.27
N GLY A 69 0.98 -9.70 6.79
CA GLY A 69 0.42 -9.98 8.11
C GLY A 69 -1.07 -9.64 8.16
N ALA A 70 -1.49 -8.77 9.07
CA ALA A 70 -2.87 -8.28 9.18
C ALA A 70 -3.14 -7.04 8.30
N ALA A 71 -2.08 -6.41 7.79
CA ALA A 71 -2.20 -5.22 6.95
C ALA A 71 -2.57 -5.58 5.51
N MET A 72 -3.54 -4.88 4.94
CA MET A 72 -3.78 -4.85 3.51
C MET A 72 -3.12 -3.60 2.93
N VAL A 73 -2.30 -3.76 1.90
CA VAL A 73 -1.62 -2.68 1.22
C VAL A 73 -1.97 -2.69 -0.26
N ALA A 74 -2.14 -1.50 -0.84
CA ALA A 74 -2.39 -1.38 -2.27
C ALA A 74 -1.79 -0.08 -2.82
N VAL A 75 -1.35 -0.16 -4.08
CA VAL A 75 -1.02 1.00 -4.92
C VAL A 75 -1.89 0.93 -6.16
N MET A 76 -2.54 2.03 -6.46
CA MET A 76 -3.46 2.18 -7.57
C MET A 76 -3.05 3.35 -8.44
N THR A 77 -3.25 3.24 -9.74
CA THR A 77 -2.94 4.33 -10.67
C THR A 77 -3.89 4.36 -11.85
N ALA A 78 -4.15 5.55 -12.35
CA ALA A 78 -4.94 5.77 -13.53
C ALA A 78 -4.36 6.92 -14.38
N ALA A 79 -4.19 6.71 -15.69
CA ALA A 79 -3.90 7.80 -16.62
C ALA A 79 -5.19 8.53 -16.96
N LEU A 80 -5.19 9.85 -16.79
CA LEU A 80 -6.34 10.67 -17.17
C LEU A 80 -6.36 10.95 -18.67
N PRO A 81 -7.54 11.05 -19.29
CA PRO A 81 -7.66 11.59 -20.64
C PRO A 81 -7.08 13.03 -20.71
N ALA A 82 -6.61 13.41 -21.89
CA ALA A 82 -6.14 14.78 -22.10
C ALA A 82 -7.24 15.79 -21.78
N GLY A 83 -6.86 16.89 -21.08
CA GLY A 83 -7.78 17.95 -20.69
C GLY A 83 -8.65 17.64 -19.45
N ALA A 84 -8.56 16.47 -18.84
CA ALA A 84 -9.28 16.20 -17.60
C ALA A 84 -8.69 17.02 -16.44
N ASP A 85 -9.56 17.53 -15.58
CA ASP A 85 -9.16 18.23 -14.35
C ASP A 85 -8.66 17.23 -13.31
N ALA A 86 -7.32 17.11 -13.21
CA ALA A 86 -6.67 16.18 -12.28
C ALA A 86 -7.03 16.45 -10.81
N SER A 87 -7.21 17.72 -10.42
CA SER A 87 -7.59 18.06 -9.04
C SER A 87 -9.01 17.61 -8.73
N ALA A 88 -9.95 17.86 -9.63
CA ALA A 88 -11.34 17.47 -9.46
C ALA A 88 -11.48 15.94 -9.41
N VAL A 89 -10.82 15.22 -10.33
CA VAL A 89 -10.86 13.74 -10.36
C VAL A 89 -10.21 13.16 -9.11
N MET A 90 -9.08 13.71 -8.64
CA MET A 90 -8.42 13.27 -7.42
C MET A 90 -9.29 13.51 -6.18
N ALA A 91 -9.92 14.67 -6.07
CA ALA A 91 -10.84 14.95 -4.96
C ALA A 91 -12.04 13.98 -4.93
N ALA A 92 -12.60 13.65 -6.09
CA ALA A 92 -13.65 12.66 -6.20
C ALA A 92 -13.17 11.24 -5.80
N TRP A 93 -11.94 10.88 -6.19
CA TRP A 93 -11.34 9.60 -5.77
C TRP A 93 -11.13 9.53 -4.27
N GLN A 94 -10.60 10.61 -3.67
CA GLN A 94 -10.45 10.72 -2.22
C GLN A 94 -11.78 10.51 -1.51
N LYS A 95 -12.80 11.25 -1.94
CA LYS A 95 -14.15 11.11 -1.36
C LYS A 95 -14.64 9.66 -1.44
N ALA A 96 -14.55 9.03 -2.60
CA ALA A 96 -14.97 7.65 -2.79
C ALA A 96 -14.19 6.67 -1.89
N THR A 97 -12.88 6.88 -1.71
CA THR A 97 -12.05 6.06 -0.82
C THR A 97 -12.47 6.22 0.64
N LEU A 98 -12.67 7.45 1.11
CA LEU A 98 -13.10 7.74 2.48
C LEU A 98 -14.50 7.18 2.75
N ASP A 99 -15.42 7.32 1.82
CA ASP A 99 -16.79 6.78 1.92
C ASP A 99 -16.77 5.24 2.01
N ASN A 100 -15.97 4.58 1.14
CA ASN A 100 -15.81 3.13 1.12
C ASN A 100 -15.19 2.59 2.43
N ALA A 101 -14.27 3.33 3.00
CA ALA A 101 -13.66 3.01 4.28
C ALA A 101 -14.52 3.48 5.48
N ARG A 102 -15.68 4.07 5.23
CA ARG A 102 -16.60 4.63 6.25
C ARG A 102 -15.89 5.57 7.23
N VAL A 103 -14.96 6.36 6.71
CA VAL A 103 -14.28 7.39 7.49
C VAL A 103 -15.24 8.53 7.77
N THR A 104 -15.32 8.95 9.04
CA THR A 104 -16.16 10.09 9.44
C THR A 104 -15.65 11.38 8.78
N GLN A 105 -16.55 12.12 8.17
CA GLN A 105 -16.25 13.40 7.56
C GLN A 105 -17.10 14.52 8.20
N PRO A 106 -16.57 15.76 8.29
CA PRO A 106 -15.24 16.18 7.85
C PRO A 106 -14.14 15.55 8.70
N LEU A 107 -12.94 15.43 8.10
CA LEU A 107 -11.78 14.92 8.82
C LEU A 107 -11.42 15.82 9.99
N ALA A 108 -11.03 15.21 11.12
CA ALA A 108 -10.58 15.96 12.28
C ALA A 108 -9.22 16.62 12.03
N ALA A 109 -8.89 17.64 12.84
CA ALA A 109 -7.59 18.29 12.77
C ALA A 109 -6.44 17.28 12.91
N GLY A 110 -5.44 17.39 12.06
CA GLY A 110 -4.27 16.51 12.02
C GLY A 110 -4.47 15.18 11.27
N GLN A 111 -5.69 14.84 10.85
CA GLN A 111 -5.93 13.63 10.06
C GLN A 111 -5.52 13.76 8.59
N GLN A 112 -5.26 14.97 8.11
CA GLN A 112 -4.79 15.20 6.74
C GLN A 112 -3.60 16.13 6.71
N GLN A 113 -2.70 15.89 5.76
CA GLN A 113 -1.55 16.76 5.49
C GLN A 113 -1.20 16.71 4.01
N ALA A 114 -0.51 17.74 3.51
CA ALA A 114 0.00 17.74 2.14
C ALA A 114 0.97 16.57 1.94
N TRP A 115 0.88 15.91 0.78
CA TRP A 115 1.79 14.85 0.37
C TRP A 115 2.41 15.19 -0.98
N GLN A 116 3.62 15.72 -0.95
CA GLN A 116 4.37 16.14 -2.14
C GLN A 116 5.68 15.36 -2.23
N ARG A 117 5.98 14.84 -3.41
CA ARG A 117 7.22 14.12 -3.72
C ARG A 117 7.89 14.71 -4.95
N PRO A 118 9.20 14.60 -5.09
CA PRO A 118 9.88 15.01 -6.32
C PRO A 118 9.25 14.37 -7.56
N GLY A 119 9.03 15.19 -8.60
CA GLY A 119 8.39 14.73 -9.85
C GLY A 119 6.86 14.75 -9.85
N GLN A 120 6.20 15.01 -8.72
CA GLN A 120 4.74 15.18 -8.67
C GLN A 120 4.30 16.58 -9.11
N LEU A 121 3.09 16.66 -9.65
CA LEU A 121 2.41 17.93 -9.87
C LEU A 121 2.01 18.54 -8.51
N PRO A 122 2.22 19.85 -8.30
CA PRO A 122 1.92 20.51 -7.03
C PRO A 122 0.42 20.81 -6.88
N LEU A 123 -0.39 19.77 -6.70
CA LEU A 123 -1.83 19.90 -6.51
C LEU A 123 -2.17 20.03 -5.03
N ALA A 124 -3.08 20.97 -4.69
CA ALA A 124 -3.59 21.11 -3.33
C ALA A 124 -4.34 19.85 -2.83
N THR A 125 -4.83 19.04 -3.78
CA THR A 125 -5.45 17.74 -3.53
C THR A 125 -4.45 16.60 -3.35
N ALA A 126 -3.14 16.84 -3.47
CA ALA A 126 -2.14 15.83 -3.14
C ALA A 126 -1.96 15.75 -1.61
N LEU A 127 -2.60 14.75 -1.00
CA LEU A 127 -2.77 14.64 0.45
C LEU A 127 -2.36 13.25 0.96
N ARG A 128 -1.94 13.20 2.23
CA ARG A 128 -1.93 12.01 3.07
C ARG A 128 -3.05 12.13 4.09
N VAL A 129 -3.83 11.07 4.25
CA VAL A 129 -4.92 11.00 5.23
C VAL A 129 -4.70 9.81 6.13
N GLN A 130 -4.76 10.04 7.44
CA GLN A 130 -4.71 9.03 8.48
C GLN A 130 -5.99 9.10 9.31
N ALA A 131 -6.84 8.10 9.21
CA ALA A 131 -8.14 8.13 9.86
C ALA A 131 -8.62 6.74 10.26
N PRO A 132 -9.39 6.63 11.34
CA PRO A 132 -10.15 5.41 11.64
C PRO A 132 -11.29 5.25 10.65
N GLY A 133 -11.58 4.00 10.29
CA GLY A 133 -12.66 3.63 9.39
C GLY A 133 -13.19 2.24 9.72
N GLN A 134 -13.85 1.63 8.75
CA GLN A 134 -14.42 0.29 8.88
C GLN A 134 -14.23 -0.48 7.57
N ARG A 135 -13.99 -1.77 7.66
CA ARG A 135 -14.06 -2.71 6.53
C ARG A 135 -15.52 -2.91 6.09
N ALA A 136 -15.73 -3.51 4.93
CA ALA A 136 -17.07 -3.81 4.42
C ALA A 136 -17.93 -4.66 5.39
N ASN A 137 -17.29 -5.55 6.16
CA ASN A 137 -17.92 -6.38 7.19
C ASN A 137 -18.21 -5.63 8.52
N GLY A 138 -17.89 -4.32 8.60
CA GLY A 138 -18.09 -3.48 9.79
C GLY A 138 -16.96 -3.54 10.82
N GLU A 139 -15.90 -4.34 10.60
CA GLU A 139 -14.76 -4.38 11.52
C GLU A 139 -14.01 -3.05 11.51
N PRO A 140 -13.62 -2.53 12.70
CA PRO A 140 -12.82 -1.32 12.78
C PRO A 140 -11.44 -1.51 12.13
N VAL A 141 -11.00 -0.52 11.39
CA VAL A 141 -9.69 -0.47 10.74
C VAL A 141 -9.16 0.95 10.77
N ASN A 142 -7.84 1.12 10.83
CA ASN A 142 -7.22 2.40 10.52
C ASN A 142 -6.80 2.42 9.05
N MET A 143 -6.89 3.58 8.43
CA MET A 143 -6.44 3.85 7.08
C MET A 143 -5.30 4.87 7.13
N ASP A 144 -4.22 4.60 6.40
CA ASP A 144 -3.19 5.56 6.05
C ASP A 144 -3.06 5.57 4.53
N ALA A 145 -3.39 6.67 3.92
CA ALA A 145 -3.54 6.75 2.48
C ALA A 145 -2.92 8.03 1.90
N VAL A 146 -2.36 7.93 0.71
CA VAL A 146 -1.79 9.06 -0.03
C VAL A 146 -2.37 9.14 -1.42
N TRP A 147 -2.50 10.37 -1.92
CA TRP A 147 -2.88 10.68 -3.31
C TRP A 147 -1.91 11.68 -3.90
N GLY A 148 -1.51 11.47 -5.14
CA GLY A 148 -0.64 12.34 -5.88
C GLY A 148 -0.89 12.26 -7.39
N ALA A 149 -0.27 13.14 -8.13
CA ALA A 149 -0.35 13.21 -9.58
C ALA A 149 1.04 13.35 -10.19
N LEU A 150 1.28 12.64 -11.27
CA LEU A 150 2.54 12.65 -12.03
C LEU A 150 2.29 13.16 -13.44
N PRO A 151 3.18 13.95 -14.00
CA PRO A 151 3.12 14.30 -15.42
C PRO A 151 3.48 13.05 -16.25
N GLU A 152 2.74 12.80 -17.32
CA GLU A 152 2.96 11.70 -18.25
C GLU A 152 2.79 12.18 -19.69
N GLY A 153 3.80 12.89 -20.21
CA GLY A 153 3.70 13.62 -21.46
C GLY A 153 2.64 14.72 -21.36
N GLU A 154 1.66 14.71 -22.26
CA GLU A 154 0.53 15.66 -22.25
C GLU A 154 -0.61 15.24 -21.30
N ARG A 155 -0.48 14.11 -20.64
CA ARG A 155 -1.48 13.56 -19.71
C ARG A 155 -1.01 13.66 -18.27
N VAL A 156 -1.92 13.40 -17.37
CA VAL A 156 -1.67 13.28 -15.94
C VAL A 156 -1.98 11.87 -15.50
N ARG A 157 -1.09 11.26 -14.72
CA ARG A 157 -1.32 10.01 -14.05
C ARG A 157 -1.60 10.27 -12.57
N LEU A 158 -2.75 9.84 -12.11
CA LEU A 158 -3.07 9.83 -10.70
C LEU A 158 -2.49 8.58 -10.03
N VAL A 159 -2.05 8.75 -8.80
CA VAL A 159 -1.52 7.68 -7.94
C VAL A 159 -2.21 7.76 -6.59
N HIS A 160 -2.63 6.60 -6.09
CA HIS A 160 -3.17 6.41 -4.75
C HIS A 160 -2.52 5.19 -4.13
N ALA A 161 -1.98 5.32 -2.92
CA ALA A 161 -1.51 4.19 -2.14
C ALA A 161 -2.18 4.20 -0.77
N VAL A 162 -2.42 3.01 -0.23
CA VAL A 162 -3.14 2.86 1.04
C VAL A 162 -2.67 1.66 1.82
N VAL A 163 -2.67 1.82 3.13
CA VAL A 163 -2.50 0.76 4.12
C VAL A 163 -3.75 0.72 5.00
N TYR A 164 -4.31 -0.47 5.15
CA TYR A 164 -5.40 -0.73 6.10
C TYR A 164 -4.93 -1.77 7.12
N ASP A 165 -4.98 -1.42 8.40
CA ASP A 165 -4.72 -2.34 9.51
C ASP A 165 -5.44 -1.86 10.78
N ARG A 166 -5.64 -2.73 11.77
CA ARG A 166 -6.09 -2.31 13.11
C ARG A 166 -5.06 -1.42 13.80
N LYS A 167 -3.77 -1.65 13.56
CA LYS A 167 -2.66 -0.86 14.07
C LYS A 167 -1.59 -0.74 12.97
N ILE A 168 -1.65 0.33 12.21
CA ILE A 168 -0.68 0.57 11.13
C ILE A 168 0.70 0.85 11.74
N ALA A 169 1.70 0.06 11.33
CA ALA A 169 3.09 0.34 11.62
C ALA A 169 3.56 1.52 10.74
N ALA A 170 4.11 2.55 11.36
CA ALA A 170 4.50 3.77 10.65
C ALA A 170 5.61 3.51 9.61
N ASP A 171 6.53 2.60 9.88
CA ASP A 171 7.57 2.18 8.96
C ASP A 171 7.00 1.48 7.71
N LEU A 172 5.98 0.65 7.86
CA LEU A 172 5.29 0.01 6.73
C LEU A 172 4.67 1.06 5.80
N ALA A 173 3.88 1.98 6.35
CA ALA A 173 3.23 3.00 5.55
C ALA A 173 4.24 3.96 4.90
N ASN A 174 5.23 4.43 5.65
CA ASN A 174 6.25 5.34 5.14
C ASN A 174 7.09 4.67 4.03
N THR A 175 7.55 3.43 4.22
CA THR A 175 8.32 2.71 3.19
C THR A 175 7.51 2.48 1.92
N LEU A 176 6.21 2.12 2.06
CA LEU A 176 5.30 2.00 0.92
C LEU A 176 5.21 3.31 0.13
N PHE A 177 4.98 4.43 0.82
CA PHE A 177 4.77 5.72 0.17
C PHE A 177 6.07 6.32 -0.39
N ASP A 178 7.20 6.10 0.26
CA ASP A 178 8.53 6.51 -0.22
C ASP A 178 9.01 5.63 -1.38
N GLY A 179 8.48 4.44 -1.50
CA GLY A 179 8.73 3.51 -2.60
C GLY A 179 8.03 3.88 -3.92
N ILE A 180 7.12 4.87 -3.92
CA ILE A 180 6.43 5.35 -5.13
C ILE A 180 7.35 6.32 -5.87
N LYS A 181 7.72 5.97 -7.10
CA LYS A 181 8.68 6.73 -7.93
C LYS A 181 8.14 6.85 -9.35
N PRO A 182 8.28 8.05 -9.98
CA PRO A 182 7.98 8.25 -11.40
C PRO A 182 8.94 7.49 -12.30
#